data_2e673ca82fd72e65f82d897feb78c9ba
#
_entry.id   2e673ca82fd72e65f82d897feb78c9ba
#
_cell.length_a   1.000
_cell.length_b   1.000
_cell.length_c   1.000
_cell.angle_alpha   90.00
_cell.angle_beta   90.00
_cell.angle_gamma   90.00
#
_symmetry.space_group_name_H-M   'P 1'
#
loop_
_entity.id
_entity.type
_entity.pdbx_description
1 polymer ?
#
loop_
_entity_poly.entity_id
_entity_poly.type
_entity_poly.pdbx_seq_one_letter_code
_entity_poly.pdbx_strand_id
1 'polypeptide(L)'
;MRLAAELVADGGRAASGPDFFRSAEFLEAEGTTHSLLIFEDGDETELVASTPLIVREIPGSDRLDAISPYGYPGLAISDGPLLRLDFPLDPEAIDFTGTGLVTIFLRHSLEAPSGEVPHVSDRDGAERAAPLEERDPLAAGPPLAGATPRNVCLLSDPALPRKSRASDRQQIRKNLKRGCSLEITPGPETTPGERAGFFTAYTETMARTEAADRYFFSEKYFDRILSAEGTWLFLLRAPETEADADGRRPVAAASIAALSDGLLHYYLSGTADAHLRGAPMKNVVEEMIGFAAERELALNFGGGITPGDALEEFKRGFANTEQQWFTSEIVCDGTAYETLTARLAPNADSDFFPRYRSQSRPNHP
;
A
#
# COMPACT_ATOMS: atom_id res chain seq x y z
N MET A 1 -2.05 19.92 26.30
CA MET A 1 -0.90 19.67 25.43
C MET A 1 -1.25 20.30 24.08
N ARG A 2 -0.36 21.12 23.51
CA ARG A 2 -0.51 21.64 22.15
C ARG A 2 0.38 20.83 21.23
N LEU A 3 -0.16 20.41 20.09
CA LEU A 3 0.60 19.79 19.03
C LEU A 3 0.77 20.80 17.89
N ALA A 4 1.97 20.86 17.32
CA ALA A 4 2.26 21.71 16.17
C ALA A 4 2.76 20.86 15.01
N ALA A 5 2.31 21.18 13.80
CA ALA A 5 2.73 20.50 12.57
C ALA A 5 3.75 21.33 11.80
N GLU A 6 4.80 20.67 11.32
CA GLU A 6 5.80 21.24 10.41
C GLU A 6 5.80 20.46 9.10
N LEU A 7 5.85 21.18 7.97
CA LEU A 7 5.92 20.61 6.64
C LEU A 7 7.33 20.82 6.08
N VAL A 8 8.06 19.72 5.86
CA VAL A 8 9.46 19.75 5.41
C VAL A 8 9.56 19.23 3.97
N ALA A 9 10.10 20.05 3.07
CA ALA A 9 10.29 19.69 1.66
C ALA A 9 11.57 18.85 1.46
N ASP A 10 11.51 17.58 1.81
CA ASP A 10 12.68 16.67 1.87
C ASP A 10 12.51 15.38 1.05
N GLY A 11 11.43 15.27 0.28
CA GLY A 11 11.09 14.04 -0.45
C GLY A 11 10.56 12.92 0.44
N GLY A 12 10.06 13.24 1.64
CA GLY A 12 9.53 12.27 2.61
C GLY A 12 10.60 11.64 3.50
N ARG A 13 11.84 12.13 3.48
CA ARG A 13 12.96 11.50 4.20
C ARG A 13 12.80 11.49 5.71
N ALA A 14 12.31 12.58 6.30
CA ALA A 14 12.11 12.65 7.75
C ALA A 14 10.96 11.76 8.25
N ALA A 15 10.07 11.33 7.34
CA ALA A 15 8.99 10.39 7.60
C ALA A 15 9.26 8.98 7.05
N SER A 16 10.48 8.71 6.54
CA SER A 16 10.86 7.39 6.04
C SER A 16 11.08 6.39 7.19
N GLY A 17 10.98 5.12 6.87
CA GLY A 17 11.15 4.02 7.82
C GLY A 17 11.53 2.71 7.12
N PRO A 18 11.72 1.63 7.89
CA PRO A 18 12.14 0.34 7.36
C PRO A 18 11.05 -0.38 6.57
N ASP A 19 9.79 -0.06 6.82
CA ASP A 19 8.66 -0.69 6.18
C ASP A 19 8.53 -0.24 4.72
N PHE A 20 8.10 -1.15 3.83
CA PHE A 20 8.06 -0.88 2.40
C PHE A 20 7.33 0.41 2.04
N PHE A 21 6.13 0.67 2.58
CA PHE A 21 5.37 1.89 2.25
C PHE A 21 5.97 3.18 2.79
N ARG A 22 7.05 3.10 3.54
CA ARG A 22 7.85 4.23 4.05
C ARG A 22 9.32 4.15 3.63
N SER A 23 9.70 3.15 2.83
CA SER A 23 11.06 3.03 2.31
C SER A 23 11.40 4.18 1.37
N ALA A 24 12.67 4.56 1.30
CA ALA A 24 13.13 5.63 0.41
C ALA A 24 12.82 5.32 -1.06
N GLU A 25 12.90 4.05 -1.46
CA GLU A 25 12.61 3.55 -2.79
C GLU A 25 11.15 3.75 -3.15
N PHE A 26 10.25 3.37 -2.26
CA PHE A 26 8.82 3.54 -2.46
C PHE A 26 8.43 5.03 -2.51
N LEU A 27 8.93 5.83 -1.57
CA LEU A 27 8.63 7.26 -1.50
C LEU A 27 9.09 8.01 -2.76
N GLU A 28 10.28 7.65 -3.29
CA GLU A 28 10.76 8.21 -4.55
C GLU A 28 9.91 7.76 -5.74
N ALA A 29 9.54 6.47 -5.81
CA ALA A 29 8.70 5.93 -6.89
C ALA A 29 7.32 6.61 -6.93
N GLU A 30 6.72 6.86 -5.76
CA GLU A 30 5.42 7.54 -5.63
C GLU A 30 5.49 9.06 -5.83
N GLY A 31 6.70 9.64 -5.98
CA GLY A 31 6.88 11.08 -6.14
C GLY A 31 6.56 11.86 -4.87
N THR A 32 6.84 11.28 -3.70
CA THR A 32 6.72 11.97 -2.41
C THR A 32 7.55 13.23 -2.40
N THR A 33 7.00 14.31 -1.88
CA THR A 33 7.62 15.64 -1.92
C THR A 33 8.02 16.17 -0.55
N HIS A 34 7.26 15.80 0.48
CA HIS A 34 7.41 16.37 1.82
C HIS A 34 7.24 15.31 2.90
N SER A 35 7.78 15.62 4.08
CA SER A 35 7.41 15.01 5.35
C SER A 35 6.54 15.97 6.15
N LEU A 36 5.44 15.48 6.73
CA LEU A 36 4.72 16.17 7.79
C LEU A 36 5.21 15.62 9.11
N LEU A 37 5.69 16.51 9.97
CA LEU A 37 6.18 16.20 11.31
C LEU A 37 5.24 16.83 12.33
N ILE A 38 4.83 16.09 13.35
CA ILE A 38 3.95 16.56 14.42
C ILE A 38 4.76 16.52 15.71
N PHE A 39 4.86 17.66 16.37
CA PHE A 39 5.63 17.86 17.58
C PHE A 39 4.74 18.21 18.77
N GLU A 40 5.15 17.82 19.97
CA GLU A 40 4.65 18.41 21.20
C GLU A 40 5.27 19.81 21.37
N ASP A 41 4.41 20.83 21.53
CA ASP A 41 4.82 22.21 21.79
C ASP A 41 5.09 22.37 23.29
N GLY A 42 6.36 22.42 23.67
CA GLY A 42 6.84 22.52 25.06
C GLY A 42 8.25 23.09 25.16
N ASP A 43 8.86 23.06 26.36
CA ASP A 43 10.22 23.55 26.61
C ASP A 43 11.27 22.73 25.79
N GLU A 44 11.00 21.47 25.51
CA GLU A 44 11.75 20.63 24.58
C GLU A 44 10.77 20.15 23.51
N THR A 45 11.07 20.46 22.25
CA THR A 45 10.26 20.05 21.09
C THR A 45 10.51 18.57 20.82
N GLU A 46 9.51 17.72 21.03
CA GLU A 46 9.61 16.29 20.82
C GLU A 46 8.76 15.85 19.63
N LEU A 47 9.34 15.04 18.73
CA LEU A 47 8.62 14.46 17.59
C LEU A 47 7.64 13.40 18.11
N VAL A 48 6.36 13.62 17.85
CA VAL A 48 5.27 12.73 18.24
C VAL A 48 4.90 11.79 17.10
N ALA A 49 4.78 12.33 15.88
CA ALA A 49 4.37 11.54 14.73
C ALA A 49 4.91 12.12 13.42
N SER A 50 5.01 11.28 12.39
CA SER A 50 5.39 11.71 11.05
C SER A 50 4.65 10.93 9.97
N THR A 51 4.46 11.58 8.80
CA THR A 51 3.87 10.92 7.61
C THR A 51 4.45 11.52 6.33
N PRO A 52 4.73 10.69 5.29
CA PRO A 52 5.15 11.18 3.99
C PRO A 52 3.95 11.72 3.21
N LEU A 53 4.15 12.84 2.51
CA LEU A 53 3.10 13.51 1.75
C LEU A 53 3.54 13.89 0.33
N ILE A 54 2.59 13.82 -0.60
CA ILE A 54 2.64 14.42 -1.91
C ILE A 54 1.87 15.74 -1.81
N VAL A 55 2.61 16.86 -1.75
CA VAL A 55 2.04 18.20 -1.69
C VAL A 55 1.75 18.71 -3.10
N ARG A 56 0.59 19.33 -3.28
CA ARG A 56 0.07 19.76 -4.57
C ARG A 56 -0.43 21.18 -4.51
N GLU A 57 -0.23 21.95 -5.58
CA GLU A 57 -0.86 23.25 -5.75
C GLU A 57 -2.38 23.10 -5.97
N ILE A 58 -3.15 24.00 -5.39
CA ILE A 58 -4.59 24.09 -5.66
C ILE A 58 -4.80 25.06 -6.81
N PRO A 59 -5.36 24.61 -7.97
CA PRO A 59 -5.48 25.43 -9.17
C PRO A 59 -6.14 26.80 -8.92
N GLY A 60 -5.50 27.85 -9.42
CA GLY A 60 -5.99 29.23 -9.29
C GLY A 60 -5.88 29.81 -7.88
N SER A 61 -5.03 29.25 -7.02
CA SER A 61 -4.73 29.80 -5.69
C SER A 61 -3.23 29.71 -5.38
N ASP A 62 -2.81 30.39 -4.32
CA ASP A 62 -1.48 30.30 -3.73
C ASP A 62 -1.42 29.26 -2.59
N ARG A 63 -2.46 28.43 -2.47
CA ARG A 63 -2.61 27.45 -1.41
C ARG A 63 -2.26 26.05 -1.88
N LEU A 64 -1.94 25.20 -0.89
CA LEU A 64 -1.50 23.83 -1.08
C LEU A 64 -2.48 22.85 -0.44
N ASP A 65 -2.57 21.65 -0.99
CA ASP A 65 -3.13 20.49 -0.31
C ASP A 65 -2.17 19.31 -0.39
N ALA A 66 -2.44 18.27 0.39
CA ALA A 66 -1.59 17.11 0.41
C ALA A 66 -2.38 15.79 0.42
N ILE A 67 -1.76 14.76 -0.14
CA ILE A 67 -2.21 13.37 -0.02
C ILE A 67 -1.03 12.49 0.40
N SER A 68 -1.31 11.43 1.14
CA SER A 68 -0.30 10.39 1.35
C SER A 68 -0.03 9.61 0.05
N PRO A 69 1.18 9.05 -0.15
CA PRO A 69 1.48 8.10 -1.21
C PRO A 69 0.45 6.97 -1.30
N TYR A 70 0.38 6.30 -2.45
CA TYR A 70 -0.51 5.15 -2.64
C TYR A 70 -0.06 3.97 -1.77
N GLY A 71 -1.02 3.18 -1.27
CA GLY A 71 -0.74 2.07 -0.35
C GLY A 71 -1.07 2.42 1.10
N TYR A 72 -0.23 2.01 2.03
CA TYR A 72 -0.48 2.07 3.47
C TYR A 72 0.65 2.77 4.26
N PRO A 73 1.10 3.97 3.87
CA PRO A 73 2.24 4.63 4.53
C PRO A 73 1.94 5.03 5.98
N GLY A 74 0.68 5.30 6.29
CA GLY A 74 0.23 5.60 7.65
C GLY A 74 0.79 6.87 8.26
N LEU A 75 0.52 7.02 9.55
CA LEU A 75 1.12 7.98 10.45
C LEU A 75 2.04 7.19 11.39
N ALA A 76 3.35 7.34 11.21
CA ALA A 76 4.32 6.73 12.11
C ALA A 76 4.35 7.50 13.43
N ILE A 77 4.15 6.78 14.52
CA ILE A 77 4.23 7.34 15.87
C ILE A 77 5.65 7.11 16.37
N SER A 78 6.28 8.13 16.95
CA SER A 78 7.64 7.99 17.49
C SER A 78 7.64 7.17 18.78
N ASP A 79 8.75 6.45 19.03
CA ASP A 79 8.94 5.60 20.22
C ASP A 79 9.21 6.44 21.51
N GLY A 80 9.07 7.78 21.42
CA GLY A 80 9.23 8.71 22.56
C GLY A 80 8.17 8.52 23.64
N PRO A 81 8.00 9.47 24.58
CA PRO A 81 7.14 9.33 25.76
C PRO A 81 5.63 9.30 25.44
N LEU A 82 5.22 8.55 24.46
CA LEU A 82 3.84 8.30 24.05
C LEU A 82 2.92 7.81 25.17
N LEU A 83 3.47 7.37 26.30
CA LEU A 83 2.72 7.02 27.51
C LEU A 83 1.90 8.19 28.09
N ARG A 84 1.99 9.41 27.49
CA ARG A 84 1.27 10.61 27.92
C ARG A 84 0.22 11.11 26.96
N LEU A 85 0.16 10.53 25.72
CA LEU A 85 -0.80 10.95 24.71
C LEU A 85 -2.08 10.13 24.80
N ASP A 86 -3.23 10.80 24.80
CA ASP A 86 -4.52 10.14 24.55
C ASP A 86 -4.56 9.71 23.07
N PHE A 87 -4.62 8.41 22.80
CA PHE A 87 -4.86 7.87 21.47
C PHE A 87 -6.34 7.54 21.29
N PRO A 88 -6.88 7.76 20.10
CA PRO A 88 -6.26 8.33 18.87
C PRO A 88 -6.03 9.84 18.98
N LEU A 89 -5.01 10.37 18.30
CA LEU A 89 -4.73 11.80 18.24
C LEU A 89 -5.91 12.53 17.58
N ASP A 90 -6.35 13.64 18.19
CA ASP A 90 -7.38 14.50 17.61
C ASP A 90 -6.74 15.47 16.60
N PRO A 91 -7.09 15.40 15.29
CA PRO A 91 -6.58 16.35 14.30
C PRO A 91 -6.91 17.81 14.63
N GLU A 92 -8.02 18.08 15.35
CA GLU A 92 -8.40 19.45 15.76
C GLU A 92 -7.47 20.03 16.85
N ALA A 93 -6.75 19.15 17.56
CA ALA A 93 -5.75 19.57 18.56
C ALA A 93 -4.37 19.91 17.96
N ILE A 94 -4.19 19.71 16.63
CA ILE A 94 -2.93 19.95 15.93
C ILE A 94 -2.98 21.33 15.25
N ASP A 95 -2.00 22.18 15.54
CA ASP A 95 -1.82 23.46 14.87
C ASP A 95 -1.09 23.27 13.54
N PHE A 96 -1.80 23.45 12.42
CA PHE A 96 -1.30 23.38 11.04
C PHE A 96 -0.92 24.75 10.46
N THR A 97 -1.02 25.84 11.21
CA THR A 97 -0.88 27.22 10.70
C THR A 97 0.43 27.44 9.93
N GLY A 98 1.53 26.82 10.38
CA GLY A 98 2.86 26.95 9.77
C GLY A 98 3.03 26.15 8.47
N THR A 99 2.11 25.25 8.10
CA THR A 99 2.29 24.33 6.96
C THR A 99 1.86 24.91 5.62
N GLY A 100 0.98 25.89 5.60
CA GLY A 100 0.35 26.42 4.38
C GLY A 100 -0.64 25.48 3.70
N LEU A 101 -0.94 24.32 4.31
CA LEU A 101 -1.87 23.33 3.80
C LEU A 101 -3.33 23.73 4.10
N VAL A 102 -4.21 23.48 3.14
CA VAL A 102 -5.66 23.60 3.31
C VAL A 102 -6.25 22.26 3.78
N THR A 103 -5.82 21.16 3.17
CA THR A 103 -6.29 19.83 3.53
C THR A 103 -5.20 18.78 3.39
N ILE A 104 -5.38 17.68 4.13
CA ILE A 104 -4.57 16.46 4.01
C ILE A 104 -5.51 15.25 3.86
N PHE A 105 -5.30 14.42 2.84
CA PHE A 105 -5.89 13.09 2.74
C PHE A 105 -4.86 12.05 3.13
N LEU A 106 -5.07 11.37 4.25
CA LEU A 106 -4.14 10.40 4.81
C LEU A 106 -4.70 8.98 4.68
N ARG A 107 -3.87 8.05 4.17
CA ARG A 107 -4.09 6.60 4.20
C ARG A 107 -3.37 6.04 5.41
N HIS A 108 -4.10 5.32 6.27
CA HIS A 108 -3.50 4.69 7.44
C HIS A 108 -2.73 3.43 7.06
N SER A 109 -1.76 3.06 7.91
CA SER A 109 -1.11 1.76 7.84
C SER A 109 -2.13 0.63 8.06
N LEU A 110 -1.79 -0.54 7.58
CA LEU A 110 -2.50 -1.78 7.86
C LEU A 110 -1.52 -2.69 8.58
N GLU A 111 -1.74 -2.88 9.88
CA GLU A 111 -0.87 -3.66 10.75
C GLU A 111 -1.30 -5.14 10.76
N ALA A 112 -0.38 -6.03 11.12
CA ALA A 112 -0.67 -7.46 11.25
C ALA A 112 -1.79 -7.72 12.28
N PRO A 113 -2.70 -8.69 12.04
CA PRO A 113 -3.80 -9.00 12.95
C PRO A 113 -3.36 -9.45 14.35
N SER A 114 -2.22 -10.10 14.47
CA SER A 114 -1.58 -10.48 15.73
C SER A 114 -0.46 -9.51 16.03
N GLY A 115 -0.55 -8.77 17.14
CA GLY A 115 0.42 -7.73 17.54
C GLY A 115 1.88 -8.17 17.76
N GLU A 116 2.31 -9.30 17.21
CA GLU A 116 3.70 -9.73 17.16
C GLU A 116 4.26 -9.47 15.77
N VAL A 117 5.18 -8.51 15.67
CA VAL A 117 5.97 -8.29 14.44
C VAL A 117 6.98 -9.44 14.34
N PRO A 118 6.94 -10.31 13.32
CA PRO A 118 7.95 -11.32 13.15
C PRO A 118 9.31 -10.66 12.88
N HIS A 119 10.30 -10.96 13.70
CA HIS A 119 11.69 -10.56 13.46
C HIS A 119 12.21 -11.29 12.22
N VAL A 120 12.41 -10.55 11.13
CA VAL A 120 13.26 -11.04 10.04
C VAL A 120 14.70 -10.86 10.51
N SER A 121 15.35 -11.95 10.88
CA SER A 121 16.77 -11.94 11.23
C SER A 121 17.58 -11.68 9.95
N ASP A 122 18.30 -10.56 9.91
CA ASP A 122 19.38 -10.37 8.96
C ASP A 122 20.42 -11.48 9.08
N ARG A 123 21.06 -11.84 7.96
CA ARG A 123 22.09 -12.89 7.87
C ARG A 123 23.29 -12.71 8.83
N ASP A 124 23.37 -11.61 9.55
CA ASP A 124 24.51 -11.25 10.41
C ASP A 124 24.22 -11.31 11.92
N GLY A 125 23.11 -11.89 12.38
CA GLY A 125 22.91 -12.29 13.77
C GLY A 125 22.93 -11.15 14.80
N ALA A 126 22.67 -9.92 14.41
CA ALA A 126 22.55 -8.81 15.36
C ALA A 126 21.12 -8.73 15.91
N GLU A 127 20.94 -9.15 17.16
CA GLU A 127 19.73 -8.89 17.92
C GLU A 127 19.46 -7.38 18.01
N ARG A 128 18.38 -6.92 17.39
CA ARG A 128 17.84 -5.58 17.61
C ARG A 128 16.38 -5.62 18.01
N ALA A 129 16.13 -4.85 19.06
CA ALA A 129 14.88 -4.42 19.66
C ALA A 129 14.26 -5.34 20.72
N ALA A 130 14.11 -4.72 21.89
CA ALA A 130 13.36 -5.25 23.01
C ALA A 130 11.88 -5.45 22.67
N PRO A 131 11.19 -6.41 23.35
CA PRO A 131 9.77 -6.65 23.09
C PRO A 131 8.96 -5.40 23.36
N LEU A 132 8.13 -4.98 22.40
CA LEU A 132 7.02 -4.06 22.66
C LEU A 132 6.11 -4.77 23.65
N GLU A 133 5.93 -4.17 24.84
CA GLU A 133 4.98 -4.65 25.83
C GLU A 133 3.60 -4.84 25.16
N GLU A 134 2.90 -5.91 25.56
CA GLU A 134 1.60 -6.32 25.07
C GLU A 134 0.67 -5.13 24.80
N ARG A 135 0.55 -4.75 23.53
CA ARG A 135 -0.55 -3.88 23.10
C ARG A 135 -1.81 -4.74 23.07
N ASP A 136 -2.86 -4.29 23.75
CA ASP A 136 -4.18 -4.90 23.70
C ASP A 136 -4.63 -4.98 22.23
N PRO A 137 -4.81 -6.16 21.64
CA PRO A 137 -5.22 -6.32 20.24
C PRO A 137 -6.61 -5.70 19.93
N LEU A 138 -7.39 -5.34 20.94
CA LEU A 138 -8.65 -4.60 20.81
C LEU A 138 -8.47 -3.08 20.78
N ALA A 139 -7.25 -2.56 21.01
CA ALA A 139 -6.94 -1.13 20.95
C ALA A 139 -6.43 -0.65 19.57
N ALA A 140 -6.31 -1.51 18.57
CA ALA A 140 -5.80 -1.17 17.25
C ALA A 140 -6.84 -0.43 16.37
N GLY A 141 -7.25 0.73 16.82
CA GLY A 141 -7.92 1.74 15.99
C GLY A 141 -6.88 2.58 15.23
N PRO A 142 -7.31 3.35 14.20
CA PRO A 142 -6.42 4.25 13.50
C PRO A 142 -5.83 5.28 14.48
N PRO A 143 -4.57 5.71 14.28
CA PRO A 143 -3.88 6.63 15.20
C PRO A 143 -4.46 8.06 15.24
N LEU A 144 -5.41 8.38 14.33
CA LEU A 144 -6.14 9.66 14.31
C LEU A 144 -7.63 9.45 14.60
N ALA A 145 -8.18 10.31 15.46
CA ALA A 145 -9.61 10.37 15.71
C ALA A 145 -10.40 10.79 14.46
N GLY A 146 -11.65 10.35 14.34
CA GLY A 146 -12.50 10.68 13.19
C GLY A 146 -12.10 10.01 11.88
N ALA A 147 -11.21 9.03 11.91
CA ALA A 147 -10.84 8.29 10.70
C ALA A 147 -12.05 7.55 10.11
N THR A 148 -12.16 7.59 8.79
CA THR A 148 -13.27 7.01 8.03
C THR A 148 -12.94 5.58 7.63
N PRO A 149 -13.77 4.58 7.97
CA PRO A 149 -13.61 3.21 7.48
C PRO A 149 -13.81 3.16 5.96
N ARG A 150 -12.94 2.39 5.28
CA ARG A 150 -13.02 2.14 3.83
C ARG A 150 -13.39 0.67 3.59
N ASN A 151 -13.22 0.21 2.35
CA ASN A 151 -13.41 -1.20 2.03
C ASN A 151 -12.48 -2.08 2.86
N VAL A 152 -12.96 -3.25 3.25
CA VAL A 152 -12.14 -4.20 3.97
C VAL A 152 -10.98 -4.72 3.12
N CYS A 153 -9.85 -4.95 3.73
CA CYS A 153 -8.75 -5.70 3.17
C CYS A 153 -8.97 -7.19 3.44
N LEU A 154 -8.83 -8.00 2.41
CA LEU A 154 -8.95 -9.45 2.48
C LEU A 154 -7.59 -10.06 2.79
N LEU A 155 -7.49 -10.94 3.78
CA LEU A 155 -6.23 -11.52 4.23
C LEU A 155 -6.27 -13.04 4.20
N SER A 156 -5.08 -13.64 4.02
CA SER A 156 -4.81 -15.05 4.37
C SER A 156 -3.89 -15.07 5.58
N ASP A 157 -4.46 -15.34 6.74
CA ASP A 157 -3.76 -15.46 8.01
C ASP A 157 -3.32 -16.91 8.22
N PRO A 158 -2.02 -17.20 8.42
CA PRO A 158 -1.51 -18.56 8.64
C PRO A 158 -2.00 -19.18 9.95
N ALA A 159 -2.40 -18.37 10.95
CA ALA A 159 -2.97 -18.86 12.21
C ALA A 159 -4.39 -19.43 12.05
N LEU A 160 -5.08 -19.15 10.94
CA LEU A 160 -6.43 -19.59 10.66
C LEU A 160 -6.46 -20.73 9.63
N PRO A 161 -7.52 -21.56 9.61
CA PRO A 161 -7.66 -22.62 8.62
C PRO A 161 -7.59 -22.06 7.19
N ARG A 162 -6.72 -22.66 6.36
CA ARG A 162 -6.53 -22.25 4.97
C ARG A 162 -7.82 -22.41 4.16
N LYS A 163 -8.20 -21.38 3.44
CA LYS A 163 -9.33 -21.38 2.52
C LYS A 163 -8.86 -21.49 1.08
N SER A 164 -9.50 -22.37 0.32
CA SER A 164 -9.25 -22.50 -1.12
C SER A 164 -10.42 -23.27 -1.76
N ARG A 165 -10.93 -22.77 -2.87
CA ARG A 165 -12.01 -23.42 -3.62
C ARG A 165 -11.48 -24.69 -4.32
N ALA A 166 -12.30 -25.74 -4.39
CA ALA A 166 -11.92 -26.97 -5.09
C ALA A 166 -11.56 -26.75 -6.56
N SER A 167 -12.29 -25.85 -7.23
CA SER A 167 -12.02 -25.45 -8.61
C SER A 167 -10.66 -24.76 -8.79
N ASP A 168 -10.25 -23.94 -7.81
CA ASP A 168 -8.97 -23.24 -7.85
C ASP A 168 -7.81 -24.22 -7.68
N ARG A 169 -7.91 -25.12 -6.69
CA ARG A 169 -6.93 -26.21 -6.50
C ARG A 169 -6.81 -27.11 -7.73
N GLN A 170 -7.93 -27.39 -8.42
CA GLN A 170 -7.91 -28.18 -9.65
C GLN A 170 -7.19 -27.45 -10.77
N GLN A 171 -7.46 -26.15 -10.96
CA GLN A 171 -6.82 -25.34 -12.01
C GLN A 171 -5.31 -25.17 -11.75
N ILE A 172 -4.93 -24.90 -10.51
CA ILE A 172 -3.52 -24.81 -10.09
C ILE A 172 -2.77 -26.10 -10.45
N ARG A 173 -3.30 -27.27 -10.05
CA ARG A 173 -2.70 -28.57 -10.37
C ARG A 173 -2.64 -28.83 -11.89
N LYS A 174 -3.63 -28.38 -12.65
CA LYS A 174 -3.65 -28.51 -14.11
C LYS A 174 -2.51 -27.72 -14.75
N ASN A 175 -2.26 -26.49 -14.29
CA ASN A 175 -1.17 -25.65 -14.79
C ASN A 175 0.19 -26.30 -14.50
N LEU A 176 0.41 -26.76 -13.27
CA LEU A 176 1.66 -27.47 -12.89
C LEU A 176 1.87 -28.74 -13.72
N LYS A 177 0.82 -29.55 -13.94
CA LYS A 177 0.89 -30.75 -14.79
C LYS A 177 1.19 -30.41 -16.27
N ARG A 178 0.86 -29.23 -16.74
CA ARG A 178 1.22 -28.74 -18.08
C ARG A 178 2.66 -28.27 -18.18
N GLY A 179 3.39 -28.20 -17.06
CA GLY A 179 4.78 -27.79 -17.00
C GLY A 179 4.98 -26.31 -16.70
N CYS A 180 3.94 -25.58 -16.22
CA CYS A 180 4.16 -24.26 -15.65
C CYS A 180 5.03 -24.38 -14.39
N SER A 181 5.97 -23.46 -14.20
CA SER A 181 6.78 -23.37 -12.99
C SER A 181 6.75 -21.95 -12.41
N LEU A 182 6.89 -21.86 -11.10
CA LEU A 182 6.93 -20.59 -10.41
C LEU A 182 8.36 -20.29 -9.97
N GLU A 183 8.77 -19.05 -10.14
CA GLU A 183 10.04 -18.48 -9.72
C GLU A 183 9.75 -17.35 -8.72
N ILE A 184 10.55 -17.29 -7.63
CA ILE A 184 10.47 -16.23 -6.62
C ILE A 184 11.85 -15.62 -6.52
N THR A 185 11.98 -14.34 -6.82
CA THR A 185 13.24 -13.62 -6.78
C THR A 185 13.11 -12.44 -5.82
N PRO A 186 14.02 -12.23 -4.85
CA PRO A 186 14.07 -10.99 -4.07
C PRO A 186 14.14 -9.79 -5.02
N GLY A 187 13.42 -8.72 -4.71
CA GLY A 187 13.32 -7.56 -5.60
C GLY A 187 14.66 -7.01 -6.07
N PRO A 188 15.63 -6.74 -5.15
CA PRO A 188 16.96 -6.25 -5.53
C PRO A 188 17.77 -7.21 -6.41
N GLU A 189 17.47 -8.51 -6.37
CA GLU A 189 18.17 -9.54 -7.13
C GLU A 189 17.53 -9.82 -8.51
N THR A 190 16.39 -9.17 -8.82
CA THR A 190 15.67 -9.40 -10.08
C THR A 190 16.48 -8.96 -11.31
N THR A 191 16.44 -9.78 -12.33
CA THR A 191 17.10 -9.48 -13.61
C THR A 191 16.24 -8.56 -14.48
N PRO A 192 16.86 -7.80 -15.43
CA PRO A 192 16.09 -6.99 -16.39
C PRO A 192 15.05 -7.79 -17.17
N GLY A 193 15.35 -9.08 -17.49
CA GLY A 193 14.41 -9.96 -18.21
C GLY A 193 13.17 -10.33 -17.38
N GLU A 194 13.33 -10.56 -16.09
CA GLU A 194 12.21 -10.81 -15.15
C GLU A 194 11.34 -9.58 -14.99
N ARG A 195 11.94 -8.40 -14.83
CA ARG A 195 11.22 -7.12 -14.73
C ARG A 195 10.44 -6.81 -15.99
N ALA A 196 11.04 -7.00 -17.17
CA ALA A 196 10.36 -6.83 -18.46
C ALA A 196 9.18 -7.80 -18.63
N GLY A 197 9.34 -9.05 -18.20
CA GLY A 197 8.24 -10.05 -18.22
C GLY A 197 7.08 -9.65 -17.30
N PHE A 198 7.38 -9.15 -16.09
CA PHE A 198 6.38 -8.60 -15.20
C PHE A 198 5.68 -7.38 -15.82
N PHE A 199 6.46 -6.40 -16.31
CA PHE A 199 5.94 -5.18 -16.92
C PHE A 199 4.96 -5.47 -18.06
N THR A 200 5.31 -6.43 -18.93
CA THR A 200 4.42 -6.86 -20.03
C THR A 200 3.10 -7.40 -19.49
N ALA A 201 3.13 -8.37 -18.57
CA ALA A 201 1.92 -8.97 -18.00
C ALA A 201 1.06 -7.94 -17.24
N TYR A 202 1.70 -6.98 -16.55
CA TYR A 202 1.02 -5.90 -15.85
C TYR A 202 0.32 -4.95 -16.83
N THR A 203 1.03 -4.47 -17.85
CA THR A 203 0.50 -3.51 -18.84
C THR A 203 -0.65 -4.11 -19.64
N GLU A 204 -0.53 -5.37 -20.08
CA GLU A 204 -1.63 -6.09 -20.73
C GLU A 204 -2.86 -6.18 -19.82
N THR A 205 -2.66 -6.43 -18.52
CA THR A 205 -3.76 -6.45 -17.54
C THR A 205 -4.43 -5.09 -17.41
N MET A 206 -3.65 -4.00 -17.24
CA MET A 206 -4.20 -2.64 -17.13
C MET A 206 -4.97 -2.24 -18.39
N ALA A 207 -4.44 -2.54 -19.58
CA ALA A 207 -5.11 -2.27 -20.85
C ALA A 207 -6.43 -3.05 -20.98
N ARG A 208 -6.42 -4.35 -20.68
CA ARG A 208 -7.59 -5.24 -20.78
C ARG A 208 -8.72 -4.85 -19.81
N THR A 209 -8.36 -4.38 -18.61
CA THR A 209 -9.34 -3.99 -17.57
C THR A 209 -9.76 -2.54 -17.68
N GLU A 210 -9.31 -1.82 -18.71
CA GLU A 210 -9.57 -0.38 -18.90
C GLU A 210 -9.25 0.43 -17.65
N ALA A 211 -8.12 0.08 -17.02
CA ALA A 211 -7.70 0.72 -15.77
C ALA A 211 -7.47 2.23 -15.97
N ALA A 212 -7.75 3.04 -14.94
CA ALA A 212 -7.51 4.47 -15.00
C ALA A 212 -6.01 4.77 -15.21
N ASP A 213 -5.70 5.87 -15.91
CA ASP A 213 -4.35 6.28 -16.33
C ASP A 213 -3.31 6.22 -15.19
N ARG A 214 -3.73 6.53 -13.96
CA ARG A 214 -2.87 6.48 -12.76
C ARG A 214 -2.28 5.10 -12.45
N TYR A 215 -2.81 4.02 -13.05
CA TYR A 215 -2.30 2.66 -12.88
C TYR A 215 -1.35 2.23 -14.00
N PHE A 216 -1.11 3.07 -15.00
CA PHE A 216 -0.11 2.81 -16.03
C PHE A 216 1.26 3.32 -15.59
N PHE A 217 1.86 2.60 -14.65
CA PHE A 217 3.20 2.90 -14.17
C PHE A 217 4.27 2.65 -15.23
N SER A 218 5.38 3.39 -15.18
CA SER A 218 6.52 3.21 -16.08
C SER A 218 7.41 2.03 -15.63
N GLU A 219 8.25 1.52 -16.54
CA GLU A 219 9.29 0.55 -16.19
C GLU A 219 10.19 1.07 -15.06
N LYS A 220 10.57 2.36 -15.10
CA LYS A 220 11.38 3.00 -14.07
C LYS A 220 10.71 2.95 -12.68
N TYR A 221 9.39 3.07 -12.62
CA TYR A 221 8.65 2.92 -11.37
C TYR A 221 8.87 1.51 -10.79
N PHE A 222 8.69 0.47 -11.61
CA PHE A 222 8.87 -0.92 -11.17
C PHE A 222 10.33 -1.24 -10.82
N ASP A 223 11.30 -0.68 -11.56
CA ASP A 223 12.71 -0.79 -11.21
C ASP A 223 12.99 -0.23 -9.82
N ARG A 224 12.37 0.91 -9.49
CA ARG A 224 12.53 1.54 -8.19
C ARG A 224 11.84 0.74 -7.08
N ILE A 225 10.60 0.29 -7.31
CA ILE A 225 9.87 -0.55 -6.36
C ILE A 225 10.64 -1.85 -6.06
N LEU A 226 11.13 -2.54 -7.09
CA LEU A 226 11.89 -3.79 -6.93
C LEU A 226 13.31 -3.58 -6.40
N SER A 227 13.82 -2.36 -6.31
CA SER A 227 15.09 -2.09 -5.63
C SER A 227 14.95 -1.98 -4.10
N ALA A 228 13.72 -1.90 -3.58
CA ALA A 228 13.47 -1.85 -2.15
C ALA A 228 13.68 -3.23 -1.51
N GLU A 229 14.33 -3.25 -0.34
CA GLU A 229 14.39 -4.44 0.51
C GLU A 229 12.97 -4.84 0.96
N GLY A 230 12.78 -6.12 1.26
CA GLY A 230 11.46 -6.63 1.64
C GLY A 230 10.46 -6.70 0.49
N THR A 231 10.94 -6.66 -0.76
CA THR A 231 10.13 -6.94 -1.95
C THR A 231 10.54 -8.25 -2.61
N TRP A 232 9.58 -8.91 -3.27
CA TRP A 232 9.80 -10.14 -4.06
C TRP A 232 8.99 -10.09 -5.33
N LEU A 233 9.58 -10.62 -6.40
CA LEU A 233 8.91 -10.84 -7.68
C LEU A 233 8.55 -12.30 -7.83
N PHE A 234 7.27 -12.60 -7.95
CA PHE A 234 6.70 -13.91 -8.22
C PHE A 234 6.37 -14.01 -9.71
N LEU A 235 7.00 -14.93 -10.43
CA LEU A 235 6.79 -15.16 -11.86
C LEU A 235 6.32 -16.58 -12.10
N LEU A 236 5.13 -16.77 -12.67
CA LEU A 236 4.71 -18.04 -13.23
C LEU A 236 5.13 -18.10 -14.69
N ARG A 237 6.07 -19.00 -15.01
CA ARG A 237 6.50 -19.30 -16.38
C ARG A 237 5.52 -20.26 -17.06
N ALA A 238 5.24 -19.99 -18.31
CA ALA A 238 4.50 -20.92 -19.18
C ALA A 238 5.28 -22.25 -19.37
N PRO A 239 4.64 -23.31 -19.87
CA PRO A 239 5.31 -24.59 -20.15
C PRO A 239 6.53 -24.43 -21.06
N GLU A 240 7.52 -25.34 -20.94
CA GLU A 240 8.70 -25.35 -21.83
C GLU A 240 8.34 -25.48 -23.31
N THR A 241 7.22 -26.13 -23.62
CA THR A 241 6.70 -26.24 -24.97
C THR A 241 6.29 -24.92 -25.62
N GLU A 242 6.20 -23.84 -24.80
CA GLU A 242 5.88 -22.47 -25.22
C GLU A 242 7.11 -21.56 -25.21
N ALA A 243 8.33 -22.13 -25.01
CA ALA A 243 9.57 -21.35 -25.05
C ALA A 243 9.84 -20.79 -26.45
N ASP A 244 10.44 -19.59 -26.49
CA ASP A 244 10.90 -18.97 -27.75
C ASP A 244 12.13 -19.68 -28.33
N ALA A 245 12.64 -19.17 -29.46
CA ALA A 245 13.79 -19.74 -30.16
C ALA A 245 15.09 -19.73 -29.31
N ASP A 246 15.17 -18.82 -28.31
CA ASP A 246 16.28 -18.72 -27.36
C ASP A 246 16.07 -19.56 -26.10
N GLY A 247 15.00 -20.37 -26.06
CA GLY A 247 14.64 -21.22 -24.92
C GLY A 247 14.03 -20.45 -23.74
N ARG A 248 13.66 -19.16 -23.91
CA ARG A 248 13.05 -18.36 -22.86
C ARG A 248 11.55 -18.67 -22.79
N ARG A 249 11.10 -18.99 -21.59
CA ARG A 249 9.69 -19.28 -21.32
C ARG A 249 8.94 -17.97 -21.05
N PRO A 250 7.77 -17.74 -21.69
CA PRO A 250 6.97 -16.54 -21.43
C PRO A 250 6.51 -16.47 -19.96
N VAL A 251 6.31 -15.26 -19.47
CA VAL A 251 5.67 -15.02 -18.17
C VAL A 251 4.15 -15.11 -18.38
N ALA A 252 3.51 -16.10 -17.76
CA ALA A 252 2.07 -16.28 -17.83
C ALA A 252 1.30 -15.41 -16.85
N ALA A 253 1.84 -15.21 -15.65
CA ALA A 253 1.34 -14.29 -14.64
C ALA A 253 2.47 -13.89 -13.70
N ALA A 254 2.36 -12.71 -13.12
CA ALA A 254 3.36 -12.20 -12.19
C ALA A 254 2.76 -11.29 -11.12
N SER A 255 3.42 -11.23 -9.96
CA SER A 255 3.07 -10.32 -8.88
C SER A 255 4.30 -9.84 -8.13
N ILE A 256 4.29 -8.57 -7.72
CA ILE A 256 5.20 -8.04 -6.72
C ILE A 256 4.55 -8.24 -5.34
N ALA A 257 5.31 -8.81 -4.41
CA ALA A 257 4.99 -8.82 -3.00
C ALA A 257 5.87 -7.80 -2.26
N ALA A 258 5.34 -7.18 -1.21
CA ALA A 258 6.08 -6.24 -0.38
C ALA A 258 5.76 -6.47 1.10
N LEU A 259 6.79 -6.45 1.94
CA LEU A 259 6.67 -6.57 3.39
C LEU A 259 6.55 -5.17 4.01
N SER A 260 5.46 -4.93 4.72
CA SER A 260 5.25 -3.69 5.47
C SER A 260 4.35 -3.94 6.67
N ASP A 261 4.68 -3.32 7.81
CA ASP A 261 3.89 -3.37 9.04
C ASP A 261 3.50 -4.81 9.47
N GLY A 262 4.43 -5.76 9.30
CA GLY A 262 4.23 -7.17 9.65
C GLY A 262 3.33 -7.96 8.71
N LEU A 263 2.90 -7.38 7.58
CA LEU A 263 2.11 -8.02 6.54
C LEU A 263 2.90 -8.19 5.25
N LEU A 264 2.72 -9.31 4.56
CA LEU A 264 3.09 -9.44 3.18
C LEU A 264 1.93 -8.91 2.30
N HIS A 265 2.19 -7.94 1.44
CA HIS A 265 1.19 -7.33 0.57
C HIS A 265 1.27 -7.90 -0.85
N TYR A 266 0.15 -8.39 -1.39
CA TYR A 266 -0.06 -8.61 -2.82
C TYR A 266 -0.18 -7.25 -3.48
N TYR A 267 0.95 -6.65 -3.88
CA TYR A 267 1.01 -5.22 -4.18
C TYR A 267 0.53 -4.90 -5.59
N LEU A 268 1.24 -5.37 -6.62
CA LEU A 268 0.90 -5.17 -8.02
C LEU A 268 1.02 -6.48 -8.79
N SER A 269 0.12 -6.73 -9.73
CA SER A 269 0.09 -8.01 -10.43
C SER A 269 -0.45 -7.91 -11.84
N GLY A 270 -0.09 -8.87 -12.68
CA GLY A 270 -0.58 -8.97 -14.03
C GLY A 270 -0.61 -10.39 -14.56
N THR A 271 -1.48 -10.61 -15.54
CA THR A 271 -1.64 -11.87 -16.28
C THR A 271 -1.53 -11.59 -17.77
N ALA A 272 -0.63 -12.25 -18.45
CA ALA A 272 -0.45 -12.12 -19.89
C ALA A 272 -1.69 -12.62 -20.65
N ASP A 273 -2.10 -11.89 -21.68
CA ASP A 273 -3.32 -12.14 -22.44
C ASP A 273 -3.35 -13.54 -23.07
N ALA A 274 -2.22 -14.01 -23.55
CA ALA A 274 -2.07 -15.33 -24.15
C ALA A 274 -2.42 -16.48 -23.17
N HIS A 275 -2.32 -16.25 -21.86
CA HIS A 275 -2.45 -17.28 -20.84
C HIS A 275 -3.72 -17.19 -19.97
N LEU A 276 -4.62 -16.23 -20.23
CA LEU A 276 -5.85 -15.99 -19.45
C LEU A 276 -6.70 -17.24 -19.20
N ARG A 277 -6.85 -18.10 -20.21
CA ARG A 277 -7.65 -19.33 -20.10
C ARG A 277 -7.14 -20.31 -19.04
N GLY A 278 -5.84 -20.22 -18.71
CA GLY A 278 -5.20 -21.00 -17.66
C GLY A 278 -5.43 -20.46 -16.27
N ALA A 279 -5.97 -19.24 -16.13
CA ALA A 279 -6.08 -18.53 -14.87
C ALA A 279 -4.80 -18.62 -13.99
N PRO A 280 -3.62 -18.30 -14.58
CA PRO A 280 -2.31 -18.60 -13.98
C PRO A 280 -2.05 -17.79 -12.70
N MET A 281 -2.73 -16.67 -12.50
CA MET A 281 -2.65 -15.87 -11.26
C MET A 281 -3.03 -16.69 -10.02
N LYS A 282 -3.87 -17.73 -10.16
CA LYS A 282 -4.19 -18.65 -9.05
C LYS A 282 -2.97 -19.38 -8.52
N ASN A 283 -2.02 -19.73 -9.39
CA ASN A 283 -0.77 -20.36 -9.01
C ASN A 283 0.13 -19.36 -8.25
N VAL A 284 0.20 -18.12 -8.74
CA VAL A 284 0.98 -17.05 -8.09
C VAL A 284 0.44 -16.77 -6.68
N VAL A 285 -0.87 -16.59 -6.54
CA VAL A 285 -1.52 -16.33 -5.25
C VAL A 285 -1.34 -17.51 -4.28
N GLU A 286 -1.50 -18.76 -4.76
CA GLU A 286 -1.30 -19.96 -3.95
C GLU A 286 0.12 -20.03 -3.37
N GLU A 287 1.12 -19.69 -4.19
CA GLU A 287 2.52 -19.67 -3.77
C GLU A 287 2.82 -18.52 -2.81
N MET A 288 2.26 -17.33 -3.06
CA MET A 288 2.41 -16.20 -2.15
C MET A 288 1.84 -16.51 -0.75
N ILE A 289 0.71 -17.24 -0.68
CA ILE A 289 0.16 -17.71 0.60
C ILE A 289 1.12 -18.67 1.29
N GLY A 290 1.71 -19.63 0.54
CA GLY A 290 2.72 -20.55 1.06
C GLY A 290 3.95 -19.80 1.59
N PHE A 291 4.47 -18.89 0.77
CA PHE A 291 5.64 -18.06 1.10
C PHE A 291 5.42 -17.20 2.37
N ALA A 292 4.23 -16.61 2.51
CA ALA A 292 3.85 -15.84 3.69
C ALA A 292 3.74 -16.75 4.93
N ALA A 293 3.06 -17.89 4.79
CA ALA A 293 2.86 -18.84 5.89
C ALA A 293 4.18 -19.43 6.43
N GLU A 294 5.16 -19.71 5.56
CA GLU A 294 6.50 -20.17 5.97
C GLU A 294 7.25 -19.12 6.82
N ARG A 295 6.84 -17.86 6.74
CA ARG A 295 7.41 -16.73 7.48
C ARG A 295 6.50 -16.22 8.60
N GLU A 296 5.43 -16.97 8.89
CA GLU A 296 4.43 -16.61 9.90
C GLU A 296 3.76 -15.25 9.63
N LEU A 297 3.73 -14.80 8.35
CA LEU A 297 3.12 -13.55 7.91
C LEU A 297 1.71 -13.78 7.38
N ALA A 298 0.80 -12.88 7.68
CA ALA A 298 -0.45 -12.80 6.96
C ALA A 298 -0.26 -12.12 5.59
N LEU A 299 -0.90 -12.65 4.55
CA LEU A 299 -0.89 -12.07 3.21
C LEU A 299 -2.11 -11.17 3.03
N ASN A 300 -1.87 -9.88 2.82
CA ASN A 300 -2.91 -8.91 2.46
C ASN A 300 -3.12 -8.87 0.95
N PHE A 301 -4.31 -9.23 0.48
CA PHE A 301 -4.73 -9.11 -0.92
C PHE A 301 -5.24 -7.71 -1.28
N GLY A 302 -5.52 -6.85 -0.29
CA GLY A 302 -6.31 -5.65 -0.47
C GLY A 302 -7.79 -5.93 -0.73
N GLY A 303 -8.55 -4.93 -1.09
CA GLY A 303 -9.97 -5.02 -1.46
C GLY A 303 -10.22 -5.18 -2.95
N GLY A 304 -11.49 -5.03 -3.38
CA GLY A 304 -11.90 -4.76 -4.75
C GLY A 304 -11.72 -3.28 -5.12
N ILE A 305 -12.02 -2.94 -6.38
CA ILE A 305 -12.13 -1.53 -6.82
C ILE A 305 -13.48 -0.97 -6.34
N THR A 306 -14.53 -1.76 -6.54
CA THR A 306 -15.86 -1.52 -6.00
C THR A 306 -16.31 -2.73 -5.18
N PRO A 307 -17.07 -2.53 -4.10
CA PRO A 307 -17.56 -3.65 -3.29
C PRO A 307 -18.30 -4.69 -4.13
N GLY A 308 -17.87 -5.96 -4.01
CA GLY A 308 -18.48 -7.09 -4.71
C GLY A 308 -18.07 -7.26 -6.17
N ASP A 309 -17.05 -6.57 -6.64
CA ASP A 309 -16.54 -6.75 -8.01
C ASP A 309 -15.83 -8.11 -8.20
N ALA A 310 -15.52 -8.43 -9.47
CA ALA A 310 -14.87 -9.70 -9.82
C ALA A 310 -13.47 -9.86 -9.19
N LEU A 311 -12.76 -8.75 -8.93
CA LEU A 311 -11.47 -8.77 -8.28
C LEU A 311 -11.60 -9.13 -6.80
N GLU A 312 -12.56 -8.55 -6.10
CA GLU A 312 -12.87 -8.91 -4.71
C GLU A 312 -13.29 -10.38 -4.62
N GLU A 313 -14.19 -10.83 -5.51
CA GLU A 313 -14.64 -12.22 -5.55
C GLU A 313 -13.49 -13.21 -5.79
N PHE A 314 -12.53 -12.85 -6.65
CA PHE A 314 -11.31 -13.63 -6.85
C PHE A 314 -10.50 -13.76 -5.54
N LYS A 315 -10.23 -12.63 -4.87
CA LYS A 315 -9.46 -12.57 -3.62
C LYS A 315 -10.16 -13.31 -2.47
N ARG A 316 -11.50 -13.18 -2.36
CA ARG A 316 -12.32 -13.92 -1.38
C ARG A 316 -12.23 -15.45 -1.54
N GLY A 317 -11.83 -15.93 -2.71
CA GLY A 317 -11.55 -17.36 -2.94
C GLY A 317 -10.38 -17.90 -2.15
N PHE A 318 -9.45 -17.05 -1.73
CA PHE A 318 -8.22 -17.39 -1.03
C PHE A 318 -8.13 -16.81 0.37
N ALA A 319 -8.81 -15.72 0.64
CA ALA A 319 -8.82 -15.07 1.94
C ALA A 319 -9.57 -15.91 2.99
N ASN A 320 -9.05 -16.00 4.20
CA ASN A 320 -9.68 -16.67 5.35
C ASN A 320 -10.12 -15.71 6.45
N THR A 321 -9.70 -14.45 6.38
CA THR A 321 -10.13 -13.36 7.26
C THR A 321 -10.17 -12.03 6.50
N GLU A 322 -10.63 -10.98 7.16
CA GLU A 322 -10.69 -9.63 6.63
C GLU A 322 -10.40 -8.62 7.73
N GLN A 323 -9.88 -7.46 7.35
CA GLN A 323 -9.52 -6.38 8.25
C GLN A 323 -10.03 -5.05 7.73
N GLN A 324 -10.57 -4.23 8.63
CA GLN A 324 -11.00 -2.88 8.30
C GLN A 324 -9.79 -1.97 8.05
N TRP A 325 -9.84 -1.21 6.97
CA TRP A 325 -8.85 -0.19 6.64
C TRP A 325 -9.45 1.20 6.75
N PHE A 326 -8.63 2.21 7.07
CA PHE A 326 -9.07 3.57 7.37
C PHE A 326 -8.32 4.63 6.55
N THR A 327 -8.98 5.78 6.38
CA THR A 327 -8.37 7.01 5.90
C THR A 327 -8.79 8.18 6.78
N SER A 328 -8.00 9.26 6.81
CA SER A 328 -8.40 10.51 7.44
C SER A 328 -8.48 11.65 6.43
N GLU A 329 -9.50 12.47 6.58
CA GLU A 329 -9.78 13.67 5.81
C GLU A 329 -9.61 14.88 6.73
N ILE A 330 -8.42 15.51 6.69
CA ILE A 330 -8.04 16.56 7.63
C ILE A 330 -8.21 17.92 6.95
N VAL A 331 -8.96 18.82 7.57
CA VAL A 331 -9.07 20.22 7.16
C VAL A 331 -8.12 21.05 8.03
N CYS A 332 -7.00 21.51 7.45
CA CYS A 332 -5.97 22.28 8.14
C CYS A 332 -6.29 23.78 8.24
N ASP A 333 -6.99 24.33 7.23
CA ASP A 333 -7.47 25.73 7.17
C ASP A 333 -8.94 25.73 6.74
N GLY A 334 -9.86 25.77 7.70
CA GLY A 334 -11.31 25.73 7.44
C GLY A 334 -11.80 26.92 6.63
N THR A 335 -11.26 28.12 6.84
CA THR A 335 -11.65 29.32 6.11
C THR A 335 -11.24 29.24 4.64
N ALA A 336 -10.01 28.79 4.37
CA ALA A 336 -9.52 28.56 3.02
C ALA A 336 -10.29 27.43 2.33
N TYR A 337 -10.59 26.34 3.04
CA TYR A 337 -11.36 25.21 2.53
C TYR A 337 -12.74 25.62 2.03
N GLU A 338 -13.52 26.35 2.85
CA GLU A 338 -14.85 26.81 2.46
C GLU A 338 -14.79 27.82 1.28
N THR A 339 -13.83 28.75 1.31
CA THR A 339 -13.63 29.72 0.23
C THR A 339 -13.30 29.04 -1.10
N LEU A 340 -12.38 28.08 -1.08
CA LEU A 340 -11.97 27.33 -2.28
C LEU A 340 -13.11 26.43 -2.79
N THR A 341 -13.84 25.79 -1.90
CA THR A 341 -15.00 24.96 -2.26
C THR A 341 -16.09 25.78 -2.92
N ALA A 342 -16.46 26.94 -2.36
CA ALA A 342 -17.46 27.82 -2.95
C ALA A 342 -17.05 28.34 -4.34
N ARG A 343 -15.74 28.56 -4.56
CA ARG A 343 -15.21 29.07 -5.82
C ARG A 343 -15.05 27.99 -6.90
N LEU A 344 -14.48 26.82 -6.55
CA LEU A 344 -14.05 25.80 -7.51
C LEU A 344 -15.08 24.67 -7.69
N ALA A 345 -15.96 24.48 -6.74
CA ALA A 345 -16.97 23.43 -6.77
C ALA A 345 -18.30 23.87 -6.16
N PRO A 346 -18.91 25.00 -6.63
CA PRO A 346 -20.09 25.61 -5.99
C PRO A 346 -21.34 24.72 -5.96
N ASN A 347 -21.40 23.71 -6.85
CA ASN A 347 -22.56 22.81 -6.99
C ASN A 347 -22.19 21.36 -6.70
N ALA A 348 -21.05 21.11 -6.06
CA ALA A 348 -20.63 19.73 -5.76
C ALA A 348 -21.44 19.18 -4.58
N ASP A 349 -22.49 18.45 -4.90
CA ASP A 349 -23.11 17.46 -4.03
C ASP A 349 -22.25 16.17 -4.16
N SER A 350 -21.11 16.14 -3.49
CA SER A 350 -20.10 15.09 -3.67
C SER A 350 -19.44 14.76 -2.34
N ASP A 351 -19.43 13.47 -2.01
CA ASP A 351 -18.64 12.90 -0.91
C ASP A 351 -17.13 12.88 -1.19
N PHE A 352 -16.69 13.52 -2.29
CA PHE A 352 -15.27 13.57 -2.65
C PHE A 352 -14.51 14.57 -1.77
N PHE A 353 -13.43 14.10 -1.19
CA PHE A 353 -12.52 14.96 -0.42
C PHE A 353 -11.21 15.21 -1.16
N PRO A 354 -10.70 16.45 -1.18
CA PRO A 354 -11.39 17.69 -0.77
C PRO A 354 -12.41 18.12 -1.84
N ARG A 355 -13.55 18.70 -1.42
CA ARG A 355 -14.67 19.06 -2.30
C ARG A 355 -14.28 19.96 -3.46
N TYR A 356 -13.34 20.90 -3.26
CA TYR A 356 -12.87 21.80 -4.32
C TYR A 356 -12.12 21.09 -5.47
N ARG A 357 -11.78 19.80 -5.35
CA ARG A 357 -11.21 18.99 -6.44
C ARG A 357 -12.23 18.06 -7.12
N SER A 358 -13.48 18.04 -6.69
CA SER A 358 -14.49 17.13 -7.22
C SER A 358 -14.77 17.31 -8.73
N GLN A 359 -14.62 18.53 -9.26
CA GLN A 359 -14.81 18.83 -10.69
C GLN A 359 -13.56 18.58 -11.55
N SER A 360 -12.41 18.31 -10.94
CA SER A 360 -11.16 18.02 -11.66
C SER A 360 -11.06 16.57 -12.14
N ARG A 361 -12.08 15.74 -11.91
CA ARG A 361 -12.16 14.41 -12.49
C ARG A 361 -12.57 14.51 -13.96
N PRO A 362 -11.82 13.97 -14.92
CA PRO A 362 -12.41 13.58 -16.19
C PRO A 362 -13.55 12.60 -15.88
N ASN A 363 -14.73 12.85 -16.42
CA ASN A 363 -15.89 11.97 -16.30
C ASN A 363 -15.48 10.55 -16.67
N HIS A 364 -15.44 9.65 -15.68
CA HIS A 364 -15.49 8.22 -15.91
C HIS A 364 -16.71 7.65 -15.20
N PRO A 365 -17.53 6.87 -15.94
CA PRO A 365 -18.67 6.15 -15.39
C PRO A 365 -18.26 5.16 -14.33
#